data_8ff31693b27590fec54fb0b18beb355b
#
_entry.id   8ff31693b27590fec54fb0b18beb355b
#
_cell.length_a   1.000
_cell.length_b   1.000
_cell.length_c   1.000
_cell.angle_alpha   90.00
_cell.angle_beta   90.00
_cell.angle_gamma   90.00
#
_symmetry.space_group_name_H-M   'P 1'
#
loop_
_entity.id
_entity.type
_entity.pdbx_description
1 polymer ?
#
loop_
_entity_poly.entity_id
_entity_poly.type
_entity_poly.pdbx_seq_one_letter_code
_entity_poly.pdbx_strand_id
1 'polypeptide(L)'
;IGRFGIGLLSCFVVTNEIIVESRSAMGGQPVCWCGKVDGTYQLTLSDEERPIGSQVVLHPKGDWMHLFEYETFKKILVSYGEVLPYPIYLHYQGEEELVNTPSPVWLDPKATRKELLDYGAKVFQSSALDAFRIYTESGKVEGVLYVLPFRTQFSVRNSHKVYLKRMLLSEDDCNLLPPWAFFIRCLVNADGLLSTASRESLVSNDQLKDARKEIGIAIKDYLRGLVQNDRAMFNRILDVHHFHIKAIASEDNELLRLFM
;
A
#
# COMPACT_ATOMS: atom_id res chain seq x y z
N ILE A 1 3.64 -13.24 4.29
CA ILE A 1 4.09 -14.63 4.17
C ILE A 1 4.55 -14.84 2.74
N GLY A 2 5.80 -15.27 2.56
CA GLY A 2 6.42 -15.49 1.27
C GLY A 2 5.66 -16.53 0.45
N ARG A 3 5.24 -16.16 -0.76
CA ARG A 3 4.41 -17.00 -1.64
C ARG A 3 5.26 -17.79 -2.64
N PHE A 4 6.41 -17.22 -3.02
CA PHE A 4 7.27 -17.77 -4.06
C PHE A 4 8.60 -18.32 -3.52
N GLY A 5 8.88 -18.19 -2.23
CA GLY A 5 10.12 -18.66 -1.58
C GLY A 5 11.40 -17.89 -1.98
N ILE A 6 11.29 -16.88 -2.86
CA ILE A 6 12.43 -16.16 -3.41
C ILE A 6 12.76 -14.85 -2.70
N GLY A 7 11.94 -14.41 -1.73
CA GLY A 7 12.15 -13.12 -1.05
C GLY A 7 13.50 -12.99 -0.37
N LEU A 8 13.96 -14.04 0.30
CA LEU A 8 15.28 -14.05 0.95
C LEU A 8 16.42 -14.02 -0.09
N LEU A 9 16.24 -14.69 -1.23
CA LEU A 9 17.27 -14.76 -2.27
C LEU A 9 17.52 -13.41 -2.93
N SER A 10 16.55 -12.49 -2.90
CA SER A 10 16.75 -11.12 -3.41
C SER A 10 17.83 -10.35 -2.65
N CYS A 11 18.14 -10.74 -1.41
CA CYS A 11 19.24 -10.16 -0.64
C CYS A 11 20.61 -10.37 -1.30
N PHE A 12 20.79 -11.38 -2.17
CA PHE A 12 22.03 -11.59 -2.90
C PHE A 12 22.36 -10.47 -3.89
N VAL A 13 21.43 -9.59 -4.20
CA VAL A 13 21.71 -8.37 -4.96
C VAL A 13 22.71 -7.49 -4.19
N VAL A 14 22.50 -7.34 -2.88
CA VAL A 14 23.27 -6.43 -2.02
C VAL A 14 24.37 -7.12 -1.22
N THR A 15 24.38 -8.45 -1.12
CA THR A 15 25.37 -9.23 -0.36
C THR A 15 25.84 -10.45 -1.15
N ASN A 16 27.00 -11.01 -0.76
CA ASN A 16 27.49 -12.29 -1.30
C ASN A 16 27.08 -13.47 -0.42
N GLU A 17 26.67 -13.20 0.81
CA GLU A 17 26.34 -14.19 1.81
C GLU A 17 25.14 -13.73 2.63
N ILE A 18 24.24 -14.66 2.93
CA ILE A 18 23.10 -14.44 3.81
C ILE A 18 23.21 -15.42 4.97
N ILE A 19 23.22 -14.90 6.20
CA ILE A 19 23.22 -15.74 7.40
C ILE A 19 21.83 -15.62 8.04
N VAL A 20 21.21 -16.76 8.29
CA VAL A 20 19.91 -16.84 9.00
C VAL A 20 20.09 -17.70 10.23
N GLU A 21 19.88 -17.10 11.36
CA GLU A 21 19.91 -17.77 12.65
C GLU A 21 18.50 -17.82 13.22
N SER A 22 18.04 -18.99 13.62
CA SER A 22 16.64 -19.17 14.02
C SER A 22 16.51 -20.15 15.18
N ARG A 23 15.60 -19.83 16.13
CA ARG A 23 15.14 -20.75 17.16
C ARG A 23 13.63 -20.91 17.08
N SER A 24 13.16 -22.15 16.99
CA SER A 24 11.75 -22.46 16.90
C SER A 24 11.01 -22.20 18.20
N ALA A 25 9.79 -21.65 18.12
CA ALA A 25 8.87 -21.55 19.25
C ALA A 25 8.39 -22.93 19.76
N MET A 26 8.50 -23.96 18.93
CA MET A 26 8.15 -25.35 19.29
C MET A 26 9.27 -26.08 20.05
N GLY A 27 10.38 -25.41 20.34
CA GLY A 27 11.55 -25.98 20.98
C GLY A 27 12.60 -26.51 19.98
N GLY A 28 13.65 -27.11 20.49
CA GLY A 28 14.81 -27.58 19.72
C GLY A 28 16.02 -26.64 19.80
N GLN A 29 17.15 -27.13 19.30
CA GLN A 29 18.36 -26.32 19.20
C GLN A 29 18.22 -25.20 18.15
N PRO A 30 18.87 -24.07 18.38
CA PRO A 30 18.97 -23.04 17.35
C PRO A 30 19.70 -23.55 16.10
N VAL A 31 19.32 -23.04 14.95
CA VAL A 31 19.87 -23.40 13.64
C VAL A 31 20.49 -22.17 13.01
N CYS A 32 21.69 -22.33 12.46
CA CYS A 32 22.34 -21.34 11.63
C CYS A 32 22.41 -21.86 10.18
N TRP A 33 21.80 -21.12 9.26
CA TRP A 33 21.90 -21.35 7.83
C TRP A 33 22.72 -20.22 7.21
N CYS A 34 23.74 -20.59 6.45
CA CYS A 34 24.57 -19.66 5.71
C CYS A 34 24.51 -20.03 4.23
N GLY A 35 23.93 -19.15 3.40
CA GLY A 35 23.82 -19.33 1.95
C GLY A 35 24.72 -18.35 1.20
N LYS A 36 25.29 -18.79 0.07
CA LYS A 36 26.16 -17.99 -0.77
C LYS A 36 25.58 -17.79 -2.16
N VAL A 37 26.06 -16.74 -2.84
CA VAL A 37 25.60 -16.36 -4.19
C VAL A 37 25.83 -17.43 -5.25
N ASP A 38 26.79 -18.34 -5.03
CA ASP A 38 27.08 -19.47 -5.91
C ASP A 38 26.11 -20.66 -5.79
N GLY A 39 25.09 -20.51 -4.91
CA GLY A 39 24.08 -21.53 -4.65
C GLY A 39 24.51 -22.57 -3.59
N THR A 40 25.70 -22.47 -3.04
CA THR A 40 26.11 -23.33 -1.92
C THR A 40 25.53 -22.84 -0.60
N TYR A 41 25.26 -23.75 0.32
CA TYR A 41 24.83 -23.40 1.67
C TYR A 41 25.38 -24.36 2.71
N GLN A 42 25.44 -23.90 3.93
CA GLN A 42 25.78 -24.67 5.12
C GLN A 42 24.65 -24.55 6.14
N LEU A 43 24.32 -25.66 6.78
CA LEU A 43 23.35 -25.71 7.88
C LEU A 43 24.02 -26.34 9.09
N THR A 44 24.04 -25.62 10.23
CA THR A 44 24.62 -26.07 11.47
C THR A 44 23.63 -25.89 12.62
N LEU A 45 23.68 -26.77 13.59
CA LEU A 45 23.04 -26.56 14.90
C LEU A 45 23.95 -25.68 15.74
N SER A 46 23.36 -24.74 16.48
CA SER A 46 24.07 -23.86 17.38
C SER A 46 23.90 -24.36 18.82
N ASP A 47 25.00 -24.41 19.57
CA ASP A 47 24.96 -24.68 21.00
C ASP A 47 24.73 -23.41 21.83
N GLU A 48 24.73 -22.24 21.19
CA GLU A 48 24.49 -20.96 21.86
C GLU A 48 22.98 -20.79 22.14
N GLU A 49 22.67 -20.45 23.40
CA GLU A 49 21.29 -20.07 23.74
C GLU A 49 20.92 -18.74 23.07
N ARG A 50 19.74 -18.73 22.42
CA ARG A 50 19.19 -17.53 21.84
C ARG A 50 17.67 -17.46 22.05
N PRO A 51 17.07 -16.25 22.03
CA PRO A 51 15.63 -16.09 22.12
C PRO A 51 14.92 -16.73 20.92
N ILE A 52 13.65 -17.10 21.13
CA ILE A 52 12.77 -17.56 20.04
C ILE A 52 12.65 -16.46 18.98
N GLY A 53 12.78 -16.86 17.72
CA GLY A 53 12.71 -15.95 16.59
C GLY A 53 13.76 -16.23 15.54
N SER A 54 13.87 -15.35 14.56
CA SER A 54 14.85 -15.43 13.47
C SER A 54 15.59 -14.12 13.30
N GLN A 55 16.87 -14.20 13.04
CA GLN A 55 17.73 -13.08 12.69
C GLN A 55 18.31 -13.31 11.31
N VAL A 56 18.30 -12.29 10.48
CA VAL A 56 18.95 -12.30 9.16
C VAL A 56 20.09 -11.30 9.20
N VAL A 57 21.30 -11.77 8.91
CA VAL A 57 22.51 -10.95 8.89
C VAL A 57 22.97 -10.81 7.45
N LEU A 58 23.18 -9.57 7.02
CA LEU A 58 23.66 -9.22 5.69
C LEU A 58 24.95 -8.38 5.81
N HIS A 59 25.96 -8.73 5.04
CA HIS A 59 27.20 -7.95 4.90
C HIS A 59 27.16 -7.30 3.51
N PRO A 60 26.78 -6.01 3.41
CA PRO A 60 26.59 -5.36 2.12
C PRO A 60 27.90 -5.23 1.34
N LYS A 61 27.82 -5.42 0.02
CA LYS A 61 28.91 -5.12 -0.92
C LYS A 61 29.19 -3.62 -0.94
N GLY A 62 30.41 -3.22 -1.25
CA GLY A 62 30.83 -1.81 -1.22
C GLY A 62 29.91 -0.87 -2.02
N ASP A 63 29.49 -1.27 -3.21
CA ASP A 63 28.60 -0.46 -4.06
C ASP A 63 27.19 -0.24 -3.48
N TRP A 64 26.79 -1.10 -2.54
CA TRP A 64 25.46 -1.09 -1.91
C TRP A 64 25.43 -0.52 -0.50
N MET A 65 26.59 -0.10 0.05
CA MET A 65 26.69 0.43 1.42
C MET A 65 25.76 1.63 1.65
N HIS A 66 25.58 2.47 0.64
CA HIS A 66 24.71 3.66 0.70
C HIS A 66 23.24 3.35 1.07
N LEU A 67 22.75 2.12 0.76
CA LEU A 67 21.38 1.71 1.14
C LEU A 67 21.25 1.43 2.64
N PHE A 68 22.37 1.17 3.32
CA PHE A 68 22.41 0.86 4.75
C PHE A 68 22.74 2.09 5.62
N GLU A 69 22.90 3.26 5.00
CA GLU A 69 22.96 4.52 5.75
C GLU A 69 21.62 4.79 6.42
N TYR A 70 21.63 5.27 7.67
CA TYR A 70 20.47 5.42 8.53
C TYR A 70 19.27 6.07 7.83
N GLU A 71 19.44 7.26 7.27
CA GLU A 71 18.36 8.00 6.62
C GLU A 71 17.81 7.30 5.37
N THR A 72 18.68 6.66 4.59
CA THR A 72 18.30 5.92 3.38
C THR A 72 17.54 4.66 3.76
N PHE A 73 18.06 3.90 4.73
CA PHE A 73 17.45 2.66 5.18
C PHE A 73 16.10 2.93 5.86
N LYS A 74 16.01 3.95 6.70
CA LYS A 74 14.76 4.40 7.32
C LYS A 74 13.70 4.74 6.29
N LYS A 75 14.05 5.50 5.24
CA LYS A 75 13.12 5.83 4.14
C LYS A 75 12.58 4.58 3.44
N ILE A 76 13.45 3.59 3.21
CA ILE A 76 13.04 2.32 2.59
C ILE A 76 12.08 1.57 3.52
N LEU A 77 12.41 1.45 4.83
CA LEU A 77 11.55 0.78 5.80
C LEU A 77 10.17 1.44 5.89
N VAL A 78 10.12 2.75 5.98
CA VAL A 78 8.87 3.53 6.01
C VAL A 78 8.09 3.32 4.72
N SER A 79 8.75 3.45 3.55
CA SER A 79 8.08 3.35 2.26
C SER A 79 7.32 2.03 2.08
N TYR A 80 7.91 0.91 2.48
CA TYR A 80 7.30 -0.41 2.27
C TYR A 80 6.57 -0.95 3.50
N GLY A 81 6.99 -0.55 4.69
CA GLY A 81 6.54 -1.11 5.95
C GLY A 81 5.62 -0.23 6.80
N GLU A 82 5.36 1.03 6.38
CA GLU A 82 4.66 2.04 7.17
C GLU A 82 3.37 1.53 7.83
N VAL A 83 2.58 0.75 7.13
CA VAL A 83 1.27 0.28 7.61
C VAL A 83 1.22 -1.23 7.91
N LEU A 84 2.37 -1.90 7.98
CA LEU A 84 2.40 -3.29 8.44
C LEU A 84 1.82 -3.40 9.85
N PRO A 85 1.04 -4.47 10.15
CA PRO A 85 0.34 -4.60 11.43
C PRO A 85 1.25 -4.95 12.61
N TYR A 86 2.54 -5.10 12.37
CA TYR A 86 3.55 -5.41 13.38
C TYR A 86 4.48 -4.23 13.55
N PRO A 87 4.92 -3.89 14.79
CA PRO A 87 5.88 -2.82 15.01
C PRO A 87 7.22 -3.15 14.37
N ILE A 88 7.81 -2.17 13.70
CA ILE A 88 9.14 -2.24 13.10
C ILE A 88 10.03 -1.25 13.84
N TYR A 89 11.02 -1.75 14.54
CA TYR A 89 12.00 -0.94 15.25
C TYR A 89 13.30 -0.87 14.45
N LEU A 90 13.80 0.33 14.27
CA LEU A 90 15.13 0.58 13.71
C LEU A 90 16.10 0.87 14.85
N HIS A 91 17.11 0.00 14.99
CA HIS A 91 18.19 0.17 15.95
C HIS A 91 19.42 0.70 15.24
N TYR A 92 19.95 1.81 15.70
CA TYR A 92 21.17 2.41 15.14
C TYR A 92 21.96 3.13 16.21
N GLN A 93 23.26 2.81 16.36
CA GLN A 93 24.18 3.42 17.31
C GLN A 93 23.69 3.45 18.78
N GLY A 94 22.90 2.44 19.16
CA GLY A 94 22.33 2.32 20.50
C GLY A 94 21.00 3.04 20.73
N GLU A 95 20.49 3.73 19.73
CA GLU A 95 19.13 4.29 19.73
C GLU A 95 18.14 3.36 19.06
N GLU A 96 16.90 3.37 19.53
CA GLU A 96 15.78 2.59 18.98
C GLU A 96 14.66 3.54 18.55
N GLU A 97 14.15 3.36 17.34
CA GLU A 97 13.04 4.14 16.82
C GLU A 97 11.97 3.23 16.22
N LEU A 98 10.70 3.45 16.57
CA LEU A 98 9.55 2.83 15.88
C LEU A 98 9.30 3.55 14.56
N VAL A 99 9.48 2.85 13.43
CA VAL A 99 9.47 3.46 12.10
C VAL A 99 8.16 3.30 11.34
N ASN A 100 7.19 2.53 11.86
CA ASN A 100 5.93 2.32 11.18
C ASN A 100 4.72 2.67 12.05
N THR A 101 3.56 2.76 11.43
CA THR A 101 2.28 3.05 12.08
C THR A 101 1.33 1.85 11.86
N PRO A 102 1.32 0.85 12.76
CA PRO A 102 0.54 -0.39 12.58
C PRO A 102 -0.97 -0.18 12.43
N SER A 103 -1.50 0.92 12.95
CA SER A 103 -2.92 1.29 12.90
C SER A 103 -3.08 2.71 12.38
N PRO A 104 -2.91 2.95 11.08
CA PRO A 104 -3.03 4.29 10.52
C PRO A 104 -4.47 4.78 10.51
N VAL A 105 -4.67 6.09 10.61
CA VAL A 105 -5.98 6.77 10.68
C VAL A 105 -6.94 6.34 9.56
N TRP A 106 -6.43 6.13 8.36
CA TRP A 106 -7.26 5.76 7.21
C TRP A 106 -7.84 4.34 7.29
N LEU A 107 -7.33 3.49 8.17
CA LEU A 107 -7.87 2.16 8.47
C LEU A 107 -8.71 2.14 9.76
N ASP A 108 -8.70 3.21 10.57
CA ASP A 108 -9.57 3.31 11.74
C ASP A 108 -11.01 3.66 11.30
N PRO A 109 -11.99 2.77 11.48
CA PRO A 109 -13.38 3.03 11.08
C PRO A 109 -14.01 4.23 11.80
N LYS A 110 -13.45 4.66 12.92
CA LYS A 110 -13.94 5.80 13.71
C LYS A 110 -13.36 7.14 13.28
N ALA A 111 -12.33 7.13 12.43
CA ALA A 111 -11.70 8.37 11.98
C ALA A 111 -12.69 9.25 11.21
N THR A 112 -12.71 10.51 11.56
CA THR A 112 -13.58 11.52 10.95
C THR A 112 -13.10 11.90 9.55
N ARG A 113 -14.01 12.45 8.75
CA ARG A 113 -13.67 12.99 7.41
C ARG A 113 -12.52 13.99 7.46
N LYS A 114 -12.46 14.84 8.49
CA LYS A 114 -11.38 15.81 8.67
C LYS A 114 -10.04 15.12 8.89
N GLU A 115 -9.98 14.13 9.78
CA GLU A 115 -8.75 13.36 10.03
C GLU A 115 -8.28 12.61 8.79
N LEU A 116 -9.21 12.08 7.97
CA LEU A 116 -8.87 11.47 6.69
C LEU A 116 -8.29 12.47 5.70
N LEU A 117 -8.86 13.67 5.59
CA LEU A 117 -8.34 14.74 4.74
C LEU A 117 -6.95 15.22 5.18
N ASP A 118 -6.76 15.42 6.48
CA ASP A 118 -5.47 15.83 7.06
C ASP A 118 -4.40 14.76 6.86
N TYR A 119 -4.77 13.47 6.99
CA TYR A 119 -3.87 12.35 6.72
C TYR A 119 -3.50 12.29 5.24
N GLY A 120 -4.49 12.36 4.34
CA GLY A 120 -4.27 12.35 2.89
C GLY A 120 -3.38 13.51 2.43
N ALA A 121 -3.57 14.70 3.02
CA ALA A 121 -2.73 15.85 2.72
C ALA A 121 -1.24 15.63 3.07
N LYS A 122 -0.96 14.92 4.16
CA LYS A 122 0.41 14.52 4.56
C LYS A 122 0.98 13.49 3.61
N VAL A 123 0.23 12.40 3.33
CA VAL A 123 0.69 11.28 2.50
C VAL A 123 0.96 11.71 1.06
N PHE A 124 0.10 12.54 0.49
CA PHE A 124 0.17 12.94 -0.91
C PHE A 124 0.81 14.32 -1.12
N GLN A 125 1.19 15.01 -0.04
CA GLN A 125 1.71 16.39 -0.07
C GLN A 125 0.81 17.34 -0.89
N SER A 126 -0.48 17.09 -0.86
CA SER A 126 -1.51 17.81 -1.61
C SER A 126 -2.86 17.68 -0.92
N SER A 127 -3.59 18.77 -0.79
CA SER A 127 -4.96 18.75 -0.27
C SER A 127 -5.90 18.00 -1.21
N ALA A 128 -7.06 17.62 -0.70
CA ALA A 128 -8.17 17.08 -1.48
C ALA A 128 -9.43 17.94 -1.25
N LEU A 129 -10.38 17.91 -2.20
CA LEU A 129 -11.70 18.54 -2.02
C LEU A 129 -12.50 17.79 -0.97
N ASP A 130 -12.42 16.47 -1.02
CA ASP A 130 -13.16 15.58 -0.14
C ASP A 130 -12.49 14.23 -0.02
N ALA A 131 -12.92 13.44 1.00
CA ALA A 131 -12.48 12.09 1.24
C ALA A 131 -13.64 11.22 1.72
N PHE A 132 -13.73 10.00 1.21
CA PHE A 132 -14.73 9.02 1.62
C PHE A 132 -14.15 7.61 1.66
N ARG A 133 -14.73 6.78 2.52
CA ARG A 133 -14.30 5.39 2.70
C ARG A 133 -14.90 4.50 1.64
N ILE A 134 -14.15 3.45 1.30
CA ILE A 134 -14.64 2.34 0.49
C ILE A 134 -14.35 1.02 1.17
N TYR A 135 -15.19 0.05 0.86
CA TYR A 135 -14.97 -1.37 1.08
C TYR A 135 -15.55 -2.15 -0.08
N THR A 136 -14.84 -3.21 -0.53
CA THR A 136 -15.34 -4.13 -1.55
C THR A 136 -15.26 -5.56 -1.02
N GLU A 137 -16.28 -6.36 -1.33
CA GLU A 137 -16.26 -7.80 -1.05
C GLU A 137 -15.27 -8.51 -1.98
N SER A 138 -15.29 -8.15 -3.26
CA SER A 138 -14.31 -8.63 -4.22
C SER A 138 -12.93 -8.06 -3.90
N GLY A 139 -11.97 -8.96 -3.67
CA GLY A 139 -10.59 -8.57 -3.38
C GLY A 139 -10.37 -8.00 -1.98
N LYS A 140 -11.41 -7.84 -1.16
CA LYS A 140 -11.35 -7.25 0.19
C LYS A 140 -10.52 -5.96 0.18
N VAL A 141 -10.93 -5.02 -0.68
CA VAL A 141 -10.29 -3.70 -0.79
C VAL A 141 -10.95 -2.75 0.19
N GLU A 142 -10.16 -2.23 1.12
CA GLU A 142 -10.60 -1.23 2.10
C GLU A 142 -9.72 0.01 2.05
N GLY A 143 -10.27 1.19 2.30
CA GLY A 143 -9.48 2.40 2.38
C GLY A 143 -10.26 3.67 2.13
N VAL A 144 -9.55 4.67 1.62
CA VAL A 144 -10.08 6.02 1.41
C VAL A 144 -9.82 6.47 -0.02
N LEU A 145 -10.85 7.01 -0.63
CA LEU A 145 -10.79 7.71 -1.90
C LEU A 145 -10.83 9.22 -1.65
N TYR A 146 -9.97 9.94 -2.33
CA TYR A 146 -9.81 11.39 -2.22
C TYR A 146 -10.19 12.04 -3.54
N VAL A 147 -11.05 13.06 -3.49
CA VAL A 147 -11.43 13.86 -4.65
C VAL A 147 -10.37 14.94 -4.86
N LEU A 148 -9.75 14.97 -6.04
CA LEU A 148 -8.68 15.91 -6.35
C LEU A 148 -9.18 17.37 -6.42
N PRO A 149 -8.37 18.35 -5.96
CA PRO A 149 -8.78 19.74 -5.91
C PRO A 149 -8.54 20.50 -7.23
N PHE A 150 -8.01 19.83 -8.25
CA PHE A 150 -7.64 20.42 -9.53
C PHE A 150 -8.10 19.56 -10.70
N ARG A 151 -8.26 20.20 -11.85
CA ARG A 151 -8.58 19.48 -13.10
C ARG A 151 -7.41 18.59 -13.48
N THR A 152 -7.69 17.29 -13.61
CA THR A 152 -6.70 16.33 -14.09
C THR A 152 -6.73 16.30 -15.62
N GLN A 153 -5.56 16.23 -16.24
CA GLN A 153 -5.42 15.86 -17.63
C GLN A 153 -5.18 14.36 -17.73
N PHE A 154 -5.64 13.72 -18.79
CA PHE A 154 -5.48 12.27 -19.02
C PHE A 154 -4.00 11.80 -18.99
N SER A 155 -3.04 12.72 -19.14
CA SER A 155 -1.61 12.46 -19.17
C SER A 155 -0.90 12.57 -17.81
N VAL A 156 -1.59 13.12 -16.79
CA VAL A 156 -0.97 13.30 -15.46
C VAL A 156 -1.25 12.06 -14.62
N ARG A 157 -0.23 11.28 -14.33
CA ARG A 157 -0.32 10.18 -13.37
C ARG A 157 -0.54 10.76 -11.98
N ASN A 158 -1.69 10.46 -11.41
CA ASN A 158 -1.93 10.75 -10.01
C ASN A 158 -1.15 9.75 -9.16
N SER A 159 -0.45 10.23 -8.15
CA SER A 159 0.15 9.35 -7.16
C SER A 159 -0.95 8.70 -6.32
N HIS A 160 -1.02 7.39 -6.35
CA HIS A 160 -1.90 6.57 -5.53
C HIS A 160 -1.07 5.88 -4.44
N LYS A 161 -1.72 5.21 -3.51
CA LYS A 161 -1.06 4.28 -2.58
C LYS A 161 -1.90 3.01 -2.51
N VAL A 162 -1.42 1.96 -3.17
CA VAL A 162 -2.06 0.65 -3.17
C VAL A 162 -1.21 -0.29 -2.33
N TYR A 163 -1.78 -0.75 -1.23
CA TYR A 163 -1.18 -1.74 -0.35
C TYR A 163 -1.79 -3.11 -0.63
N LEU A 164 -0.97 -4.15 -0.51
CA LEU A 164 -1.39 -5.53 -0.53
C LEU A 164 -0.98 -6.19 0.78
N LYS A 165 -1.98 -6.61 1.59
CA LYS A 165 -1.74 -7.17 2.93
C LYS A 165 -0.86 -6.25 3.78
N ARG A 166 -1.17 -4.96 3.75
CA ARG A 166 -0.51 -3.90 4.49
C ARG A 166 0.93 -3.58 4.06
N MET A 167 1.42 -4.14 2.96
CA MET A 167 2.69 -3.77 2.36
C MET A 167 2.47 -2.96 1.09
N LEU A 168 3.20 -1.86 0.90
CA LEU A 168 3.09 -1.04 -0.30
C LEU A 168 3.40 -1.90 -1.54
N LEU A 169 2.44 -1.94 -2.46
CA LEU A 169 2.57 -2.63 -3.73
C LEU A 169 2.98 -1.65 -4.83
N SER A 170 2.28 -0.52 -4.92
CA SER A 170 2.48 0.46 -5.98
C SER A 170 2.00 1.84 -5.58
N GLU A 171 2.59 2.85 -6.22
CA GLU A 171 2.11 4.24 -6.18
C GLU A 171 1.20 4.59 -7.39
N ASP A 172 0.98 3.65 -8.28
CA ASP A 172 -0.03 3.70 -9.34
C ASP A 172 -1.32 3.00 -8.88
N ASP A 173 -2.44 3.23 -9.57
CA ASP A 173 -3.74 2.63 -9.24
C ASP A 173 -3.83 1.12 -9.50
N CYS A 174 -2.83 0.54 -10.12
CA CYS A 174 -2.75 -0.88 -10.51
C CYS A 174 -3.99 -1.36 -11.30
N ASN A 175 -4.63 -0.48 -12.05
CA ASN A 175 -5.93 -0.72 -12.70
C ASN A 175 -7.06 -1.08 -11.71
N LEU A 176 -6.96 -0.65 -10.48
CA LEU A 176 -7.98 -0.86 -9.45
C LEU A 176 -9.15 0.13 -9.60
N LEU A 177 -8.87 1.36 -9.98
CA LEU A 177 -9.89 2.37 -10.23
C LEU A 177 -10.52 2.18 -11.63
N PRO A 178 -11.82 2.50 -11.78
CA PRO A 178 -12.42 2.61 -13.10
C PRO A 178 -11.69 3.67 -13.96
N PRO A 179 -11.54 3.46 -15.28
CA PRO A 179 -10.81 4.40 -16.16
C PRO A 179 -11.36 5.82 -16.14
N TRP A 180 -12.64 5.99 -15.81
CA TRP A 180 -13.30 7.30 -15.74
C TRP A 180 -13.07 8.02 -14.38
N ALA A 181 -12.52 7.32 -13.37
CA ALA A 181 -12.34 7.86 -12.02
C ALA A 181 -11.01 8.64 -11.84
N PHE A 182 -10.46 9.22 -12.90
CA PHE A 182 -9.18 9.93 -12.85
C PHE A 182 -9.19 11.23 -12.03
N PHE A 183 -10.34 11.70 -11.57
CA PHE A 183 -10.48 12.76 -10.58
C PHE A 183 -10.36 12.26 -9.12
N ILE A 184 -10.14 10.96 -8.96
CA ILE A 184 -10.01 10.28 -7.68
C ILE A 184 -8.55 9.83 -7.49
N ARG A 185 -8.07 9.97 -6.28
CA ARG A 185 -6.83 9.36 -5.79
C ARG A 185 -7.18 8.32 -4.73
N CYS A 186 -6.52 7.18 -4.73
CA CYS A 186 -6.80 6.13 -3.74
C CYS A 186 -5.64 5.91 -2.76
N LEU A 187 -6.02 5.60 -1.53
CA LEU A 187 -5.19 5.09 -0.46
C LEU A 187 -5.89 3.85 0.08
N VAL A 188 -5.49 2.67 -0.36
CA VAL A 188 -6.24 1.44 -0.15
C VAL A 188 -5.34 0.25 0.18
N ASN A 189 -5.88 -0.71 0.92
CA ASN A 189 -5.30 -2.01 1.17
C ASN A 189 -6.19 -3.10 0.55
N ALA A 190 -5.59 -4.06 -0.15
CA ALA A 190 -6.28 -5.14 -0.84
C ALA A 190 -5.80 -6.49 -0.30
N ASP A 191 -6.52 -7.07 0.66
CA ASP A 191 -6.11 -8.32 1.30
C ASP A 191 -6.40 -9.57 0.46
N GLY A 192 -7.40 -9.50 -0.41
CA GLY A 192 -7.86 -10.64 -1.21
C GLY A 192 -7.29 -10.70 -2.63
N LEU A 193 -6.70 -9.62 -3.15
CA LEU A 193 -6.13 -9.59 -4.49
C LEU A 193 -4.76 -10.26 -4.55
N LEU A 194 -4.27 -10.50 -5.76
CA LEU A 194 -2.99 -11.13 -6.02
C LEU A 194 -2.04 -10.16 -6.73
N SER A 195 -0.77 -10.14 -6.30
CA SER A 195 0.28 -9.42 -7.04
C SER A 195 0.88 -10.27 -8.15
N THR A 196 1.42 -9.61 -9.17
CA THR A 196 2.33 -10.21 -10.14
C THR A 196 3.59 -10.76 -9.45
N ALA A 197 4.37 -11.56 -10.16
CA ALA A 197 5.63 -12.10 -9.64
C ALA A 197 6.64 -10.99 -9.30
N SER A 198 6.65 -9.88 -10.06
CA SER A 198 7.49 -8.69 -9.78
C SER A 198 7.05 -7.92 -8.54
N ARG A 199 5.82 -8.13 -8.03
CA ARG A 199 5.21 -7.40 -6.91
C ARG A 199 5.07 -5.89 -7.14
N GLU A 200 4.93 -5.48 -8.39
CA GLU A 200 4.76 -4.06 -8.76
C GLU A 200 3.33 -3.73 -9.20
N SER A 201 2.51 -4.76 -9.45
CA SER A 201 1.14 -4.59 -9.90
C SER A 201 0.23 -5.73 -9.45
N LEU A 202 -1.08 -5.55 -9.61
CA LEU A 202 -2.08 -6.58 -9.37
C LEU A 202 -2.24 -7.50 -10.59
N VAL A 203 -2.53 -8.78 -10.33
CA VAL A 203 -2.85 -9.75 -11.38
C VAL A 203 -4.19 -9.39 -12.02
N SER A 204 -4.20 -9.24 -13.35
CA SER A 204 -5.44 -9.00 -14.09
C SER A 204 -6.27 -10.27 -14.14
N ASN A 205 -7.29 -10.36 -13.29
CA ASN A 205 -8.23 -11.47 -13.19
C ASN A 205 -9.65 -10.96 -12.95
N ASP A 206 -10.62 -11.86 -12.86
CA ASP A 206 -12.03 -11.47 -12.66
C ASP A 206 -12.25 -10.83 -11.29
N GLN A 207 -11.53 -11.26 -10.25
CA GLN A 207 -11.61 -10.67 -8.93
C GLN A 207 -11.19 -9.19 -8.92
N LEU A 208 -10.12 -8.83 -9.65
CA LEU A 208 -9.73 -7.41 -9.81
C LEU A 208 -10.78 -6.63 -10.61
N LYS A 209 -11.37 -7.24 -11.66
CA LYS A 209 -12.44 -6.60 -12.45
C LYS A 209 -13.67 -6.33 -11.59
N ASP A 210 -14.06 -7.28 -10.74
CA ASP A 210 -15.21 -7.13 -9.85
C ASP A 210 -14.95 -6.10 -8.76
N ALA A 211 -13.77 -6.10 -8.13
CA ALA A 211 -13.37 -5.05 -7.19
C ALA A 211 -13.44 -3.66 -7.83
N ARG A 212 -12.96 -3.51 -9.08
CA ARG A 212 -13.06 -2.24 -9.83
C ARG A 212 -14.49 -1.81 -10.06
N LYS A 213 -15.40 -2.74 -10.39
CA LYS A 213 -16.84 -2.43 -10.55
C LYS A 213 -17.45 -1.96 -9.24
N GLU A 214 -17.18 -2.66 -8.13
CA GLU A 214 -17.67 -2.29 -6.81
C GLU A 214 -17.15 -0.91 -6.38
N ILE A 215 -15.88 -0.59 -6.62
CA ILE A 215 -15.33 0.76 -6.40
C ILE A 215 -16.06 1.79 -7.26
N GLY A 216 -16.33 1.47 -8.53
CA GLY A 216 -17.10 2.34 -9.41
C GLY A 216 -18.50 2.63 -8.87
N ILE A 217 -19.20 1.64 -8.34
CA ILE A 217 -20.50 1.78 -7.68
C ILE A 217 -20.35 2.69 -6.44
N ALA A 218 -19.35 2.44 -5.60
CA ALA A 218 -19.13 3.25 -4.40
C ALA A 218 -18.87 4.74 -4.71
N ILE A 219 -18.11 5.04 -5.78
CA ILE A 219 -17.91 6.43 -6.24
C ILE A 219 -19.24 7.06 -6.69
N LYS A 220 -20.07 6.34 -7.44
CA LYS A 220 -21.38 6.82 -7.88
C LYS A 220 -22.32 7.05 -6.70
N ASP A 221 -22.35 6.14 -5.75
CA ASP A 221 -23.19 6.26 -4.54
C ASP A 221 -22.75 7.43 -3.66
N TYR A 222 -21.44 7.65 -3.55
CA TYR A 222 -20.90 8.84 -2.89
C TYR A 222 -21.40 10.13 -3.55
N LEU A 223 -21.33 10.24 -4.88
CA LEU A 223 -21.81 11.41 -5.61
C LEU A 223 -23.32 11.61 -5.42
N ARG A 224 -24.12 10.51 -5.45
CA ARG A 224 -25.57 10.56 -5.15
C ARG A 224 -25.83 11.06 -3.73
N GLY A 225 -25.08 10.54 -2.76
CA GLY A 225 -25.19 10.97 -1.37
C GLY A 225 -24.91 12.46 -1.19
N LEU A 226 -23.93 13.02 -1.90
CA LEU A 226 -23.65 14.46 -1.88
C LEU A 226 -24.79 15.29 -2.45
N VAL A 227 -25.43 14.84 -3.53
CA VAL A 227 -26.60 15.56 -4.11
C VAL A 227 -27.72 15.69 -3.08
N GLN A 228 -27.91 14.68 -2.25
CA GLN A 228 -28.99 14.63 -1.26
C GLN A 228 -28.62 15.35 0.05
N ASN A 229 -27.38 15.23 0.51
CA ASN A 229 -26.99 15.60 1.87
C ASN A 229 -26.01 16.78 1.93
N ASP A 230 -25.22 17.04 0.86
CA ASP A 230 -24.22 18.12 0.80
C ASP A 230 -24.09 18.67 -0.62
N ARG A 231 -25.15 19.32 -1.08
CA ARG A 231 -25.20 19.91 -2.44
C ARG A 231 -24.08 20.93 -2.68
N ALA A 232 -23.62 21.62 -1.64
CA ALA A 232 -22.54 22.58 -1.76
C ALA A 232 -21.23 21.90 -2.14
N MET A 233 -20.90 20.76 -1.49
CA MET A 233 -19.72 19.97 -1.84
C MET A 233 -19.86 19.37 -3.24
N PHE A 234 -21.02 18.84 -3.60
CA PHE A 234 -21.27 18.34 -4.95
C PHE A 234 -20.99 19.40 -6.00
N ASN A 235 -21.50 20.63 -5.83
CA ASN A 235 -21.27 21.73 -6.77
C ASN A 235 -19.77 22.09 -6.83
N ARG A 236 -19.06 22.12 -5.71
CA ARG A 236 -17.58 22.34 -5.71
C ARG A 236 -16.83 21.29 -6.52
N ILE A 237 -17.23 20.01 -6.42
CA ILE A 237 -16.66 18.93 -7.22
C ILE A 237 -16.99 19.13 -8.69
N LEU A 238 -18.22 19.51 -9.02
CA LEU A 238 -18.61 19.81 -10.38
C LEU A 238 -17.83 20.98 -11.00
N ASP A 239 -17.63 22.07 -10.27
CA ASP A 239 -16.87 23.23 -10.75
C ASP A 239 -15.46 22.84 -11.23
N VAL A 240 -14.86 21.85 -10.56
CA VAL A 240 -13.53 21.35 -10.92
C VAL A 240 -13.60 20.25 -11.99
N HIS A 241 -14.54 19.29 -11.84
CA HIS A 241 -14.51 18.01 -12.59
C HIS A 241 -15.71 17.80 -13.53
N HIS A 242 -16.44 18.86 -13.91
CA HIS A 242 -17.66 18.75 -14.69
C HIS A 242 -17.51 17.96 -15.99
N PHE A 243 -16.38 18.09 -16.70
CA PHE A 243 -16.16 17.33 -17.94
C PHE A 243 -16.16 15.82 -17.70
N HIS A 244 -15.54 15.39 -16.63
CA HIS A 244 -15.36 14.00 -16.30
C HIS A 244 -16.65 13.38 -15.80
N ILE A 245 -17.34 14.10 -14.92
CA ILE A 245 -18.60 13.65 -14.34
C ILE A 245 -19.70 13.63 -15.41
N LYS A 246 -19.71 14.60 -16.33
CA LYS A 246 -20.64 14.59 -17.48
C LYS A 246 -20.35 13.43 -18.44
N ALA A 247 -19.09 13.10 -18.69
CA ALA A 247 -18.73 11.95 -19.53
C ALA A 247 -19.25 10.63 -18.92
N ILE A 248 -19.13 10.44 -17.60
CA ILE A 248 -19.70 9.29 -16.91
C ILE A 248 -21.22 9.29 -17.00
N ALA A 249 -21.84 10.46 -16.76
CA ALA A 249 -23.28 10.61 -16.77
C ALA A 249 -23.88 10.35 -18.16
N SER A 250 -23.15 10.58 -19.26
CA SER A 250 -23.61 10.25 -20.61
C SER A 250 -23.80 8.77 -20.86
N GLU A 251 -23.08 7.92 -20.09
CA GLU A 251 -23.16 6.46 -20.18
C GLU A 251 -24.00 5.84 -19.05
N ASP A 252 -24.43 6.64 -18.08
CA ASP A 252 -25.17 6.20 -16.89
C ASP A 252 -26.41 7.07 -16.66
N ASN A 253 -27.60 6.58 -17.07
CA ASN A 253 -28.87 7.27 -16.95
C ASN A 253 -29.23 7.65 -15.49
N GLU A 254 -28.76 6.92 -14.49
CA GLU A 254 -29.02 7.25 -13.08
C GLU A 254 -28.16 8.45 -12.64
N LEU A 255 -26.89 8.48 -13.04
CA LEU A 255 -26.04 9.64 -12.81
C LEU A 255 -26.54 10.88 -13.61
N LEU A 256 -27.00 10.70 -14.83
CA LEU A 256 -27.53 11.80 -15.64
C LEU A 256 -28.66 12.52 -14.91
N ARG A 257 -29.55 11.79 -14.22
CA ARG A 257 -30.66 12.37 -13.45
C ARG A 257 -30.21 13.22 -12.25
N LEU A 258 -28.97 13.08 -11.78
CA LEU A 258 -28.43 13.91 -10.70
C LEU A 258 -28.09 15.35 -11.17
N PHE A 259 -28.01 15.55 -12.49
CA PHE A 259 -27.68 16.85 -13.11
C PHE A 259 -28.92 17.58 -13.66
N MET A 260 -30.04 16.91 -13.73
CA MET A 260 -31.35 17.51 -14.07
C MET A 260 -32.06 17.97 -12.80
#